data_d3292b287f4a139e234c57aa4bea33c4
#
_entry.id   d3292b287f4a139e234c57aa4bea33c4
#
_cell.length_a   1.000
_cell.length_b   1.000
_cell.length_c   1.000
_cell.angle_alpha   90.00
_cell.angle_beta   90.00
_cell.angle_gamma   90.00
#
_symmetry.space_group_name_H-M   'P 1'
#
loop_
_entity.id
_entity.type
_entity.pdbx_description
1 polymer ?
#
loop_
_entity_poly.entity_id
_entity_poly.type
_entity_poly.pdbx_seq_one_letter_code
_entity_poly.pdbx_strand_id
1 'polypeptide(L)'
;MNERELARHVASRFDSRWLQGYVRSKLASDPIYREISPALAGGDRPLLDLGCGIGILGLYLRELGARRPIVGIDFDVKKIEAARRAAAGRENVEYRAGDIRERLAFRGDVVLLDILHYFSDADQRVILENAAHYARDGGTVIIRECLRDSSWRYRLTYVEEFVATSIGWLKGERLNFPTLESIHAILSTNRFGATVRPLWGKTPFNNYLLVYSGASD
;
A
#
# COMPACT_ATOMS: atom_id res chain seq x y z
N MET A 1 -10.25 -16.79 13.93
CA MET A 1 -9.57 -15.65 14.63
C MET A 1 -10.38 -14.40 14.32
N ASN A 2 -10.78 -13.63 15.33
CA ASN A 2 -11.48 -12.37 15.12
C ASN A 2 -10.48 -11.24 14.79
N GLU A 3 -10.99 -10.09 14.30
CA GLU A 3 -10.13 -8.98 13.85
C GLU A 3 -9.19 -8.44 14.94
N ARG A 4 -9.66 -8.38 16.18
CA ARG A 4 -8.84 -7.90 17.32
C ARG A 4 -7.73 -8.90 17.68
N GLU A 5 -7.98 -10.18 17.54
CA GLU A 5 -6.99 -11.24 17.72
C GLU A 5 -5.96 -11.19 16.60
N LEU A 6 -6.40 -11.05 15.36
CA LEU A 6 -5.54 -10.90 14.20
C LEU A 6 -4.61 -9.69 14.34
N ALA A 7 -5.16 -8.53 14.69
CA ALA A 7 -4.37 -7.32 14.91
C ALA A 7 -3.34 -7.47 16.05
N ARG A 8 -3.71 -8.15 17.14
CA ARG A 8 -2.77 -8.45 18.24
C ARG A 8 -1.68 -9.41 17.80
N HIS A 9 -2.03 -10.42 17.01
CA HIS A 9 -1.08 -11.43 16.53
C HIS A 9 -0.05 -10.81 15.58
N VAL A 10 -0.50 -10.04 14.58
CA VAL A 10 0.41 -9.28 13.70
C VAL A 10 1.29 -8.33 14.51
N ALA A 11 0.71 -7.58 15.45
CA ALA A 11 1.46 -6.62 16.25
C ALA A 11 2.52 -7.28 17.14
N SER A 12 2.27 -8.47 17.68
CA SER A 12 3.23 -9.20 18.52
C SER A 12 4.51 -9.61 17.81
N ARG A 13 4.52 -9.53 16.48
CA ARG A 13 5.72 -9.80 15.66
C ARG A 13 6.78 -8.69 15.73
N PHE A 14 6.40 -7.50 16.20
CA PHE A 14 7.29 -6.34 16.28
C PHE A 14 7.97 -6.25 17.65
N ASP A 15 9.26 -5.91 17.70
CA ASP A 15 10.07 -5.92 18.90
C ASP A 15 9.69 -4.81 19.90
N SER A 16 9.28 -3.62 19.42
CA SER A 16 9.01 -2.50 20.31
C SER A 16 7.54 -2.35 20.66
N ARG A 17 7.27 -2.02 21.94
CA ARG A 17 5.90 -1.74 22.43
C ARG A 17 5.22 -0.61 21.66
N TRP A 18 5.99 0.35 21.19
CA TRP A 18 5.49 1.45 20.38
C TRP A 18 5.00 0.94 19.02
N LEU A 19 5.82 0.15 18.30
CA LEU A 19 5.42 -0.46 17.03
C LEU A 19 4.22 -1.39 17.20
N GLN A 20 4.18 -2.18 18.27
CA GLN A 20 3.03 -3.02 18.58
C GLN A 20 1.75 -2.20 18.76
N GLY A 21 1.83 -1.07 19.47
CA GLY A 21 0.73 -0.14 19.65
C GLY A 21 0.27 0.47 18.32
N TYR A 22 1.22 0.95 17.53
CA TYR A 22 0.98 1.50 16.20
C TYR A 22 0.28 0.49 15.27
N VAL A 23 0.81 -0.73 15.14
CA VAL A 23 0.25 -1.78 14.28
C VAL A 23 -1.16 -2.16 14.70
N ARG A 24 -1.41 -2.32 16.02
CA ARG A 24 -2.76 -2.59 16.52
C ARG A 24 -3.74 -1.47 16.19
N SER A 25 -3.33 -0.23 16.40
CA SER A 25 -4.15 0.93 16.07
C SER A 25 -4.44 0.99 14.57
N LYS A 26 -3.40 0.86 13.73
CA LYS A 26 -3.52 0.88 12.27
C LYS A 26 -4.49 -0.20 11.77
N LEU A 27 -4.33 -1.45 12.20
CA LEU A 27 -5.20 -2.56 11.78
C LEU A 27 -6.64 -2.44 12.32
N ALA A 28 -6.85 -1.76 13.46
CA ALA A 28 -8.18 -1.57 14.02
C ALA A 28 -8.94 -0.40 13.38
N SER A 29 -8.23 0.67 12.97
CA SER A 29 -8.84 1.91 12.48
C SER A 29 -8.88 2.01 10.96
N ASP A 30 -7.89 1.45 10.26
CA ASP A 30 -7.77 1.57 8.82
C ASP A 30 -8.51 0.43 8.10
N PRO A 31 -9.58 0.72 7.36
CA PRO A 31 -10.39 -0.30 6.69
C PRO A 31 -9.67 -1.00 5.55
N ILE A 32 -8.55 -0.45 5.02
CA ILE A 32 -7.88 -0.95 3.82
C ILE A 32 -7.52 -2.43 3.92
N TYR A 33 -6.98 -2.87 5.06
CA TYR A 33 -6.53 -4.25 5.24
C TYR A 33 -7.67 -5.26 5.09
N ARG A 34 -8.85 -4.94 5.60
CA ARG A 34 -10.06 -5.78 5.46
C ARG A 34 -10.63 -5.76 4.06
N GLU A 35 -10.58 -4.60 3.43
CA GLU A 35 -11.19 -4.38 2.12
C GLU A 35 -10.42 -5.04 0.97
N ILE A 36 -9.09 -5.14 1.07
CA ILE A 36 -8.26 -5.74 0.02
C ILE A 36 -7.89 -7.20 0.30
N SER A 37 -7.93 -7.63 1.57
CA SER A 37 -7.49 -8.97 1.94
C SER A 37 -8.25 -10.11 1.26
N PRO A 38 -9.58 -10.05 1.02
CA PRO A 38 -10.28 -11.13 0.31
C PRO A 38 -9.75 -11.36 -1.11
N ALA A 39 -9.42 -10.27 -1.82
CA ALA A 39 -8.85 -10.35 -3.17
C ALA A 39 -7.41 -10.86 -3.16
N LEU A 40 -6.64 -10.54 -2.11
CA LEU A 40 -5.23 -10.85 -2.04
C LEU A 40 -4.92 -12.18 -1.33
N ALA A 41 -5.69 -12.57 -0.32
CA ALA A 41 -5.39 -13.76 0.48
C ALA A 41 -5.60 -15.06 -0.30
N GLY A 42 -6.61 -15.11 -1.19
CA GLY A 42 -6.93 -16.28 -2.00
C GLY A 42 -6.12 -16.39 -3.30
N GLY A 43 -5.35 -15.38 -3.67
CA GLY A 43 -4.57 -15.40 -4.89
C GLY A 43 -3.25 -16.17 -4.74
N ASP A 44 -2.79 -16.76 -5.83
CA ASP A 44 -1.51 -17.49 -5.94
C ASP A 44 -0.41 -16.67 -6.64
N ARG A 45 -0.78 -15.61 -7.38
CA ARG A 45 0.17 -14.72 -8.05
C ARG A 45 1.10 -14.05 -7.03
N PRO A 46 2.38 -13.86 -7.32
CA PRO A 46 3.25 -13.05 -6.48
C PRO A 46 2.68 -11.66 -6.23
N LEU A 47 2.87 -11.12 -5.04
CA LEU A 47 2.44 -9.78 -4.63
C LEU A 47 3.64 -8.87 -4.42
N LEU A 48 3.62 -7.70 -5.04
CA LEU A 48 4.58 -6.62 -4.82
C LEU A 48 3.90 -5.49 -4.04
N ASP A 49 4.44 -5.17 -2.86
CA ASP A 49 4.00 -4.09 -1.99
C ASP A 49 4.99 -2.92 -2.11
N LEU A 50 4.64 -1.92 -2.92
CA LEU A 50 5.47 -0.74 -3.17
C LEU A 50 5.22 0.33 -2.11
N GLY A 51 6.26 0.68 -1.36
CA GLY A 51 6.15 1.53 -0.18
C GLY A 51 5.64 0.76 1.04
N CYS A 52 6.10 -0.47 1.23
CA CYS A 52 5.58 -1.41 2.23
C CYS A 52 5.78 -0.97 3.70
N GLY A 53 6.59 0.06 3.96
CA GLY A 53 6.92 0.50 5.30
C GLY A 53 7.50 -0.62 6.17
N ILE A 54 6.91 -0.83 7.32
CA ILE A 54 7.32 -1.91 8.25
C ILE A 54 6.68 -3.27 7.91
N GLY A 55 6.06 -3.43 6.72
CA GLY A 55 5.58 -4.71 6.22
C GLY A 55 4.27 -5.22 6.82
N ILE A 56 3.39 -4.33 7.29
CA ILE A 56 2.13 -4.71 7.95
C ILE A 56 1.25 -5.55 7.02
N LEU A 57 1.10 -5.15 5.74
CA LEU A 57 0.22 -5.86 4.80
C LEU A 57 0.66 -7.30 4.59
N GLY A 58 1.95 -7.53 4.31
CA GLY A 58 2.47 -8.87 4.10
C GLY A 58 2.28 -9.77 5.31
N LEU A 59 2.53 -9.27 6.52
CA LEU A 59 2.30 -10.01 7.76
C LEU A 59 0.81 -10.30 8.00
N TYR A 60 -0.05 -9.30 7.75
CA TYR A 60 -1.49 -9.45 7.87
C TYR A 60 -2.03 -10.55 6.94
N LEU A 61 -1.60 -10.55 5.68
CA LEU A 61 -1.98 -11.58 4.71
C LEU A 61 -1.48 -12.98 5.12
N ARG A 62 -0.27 -13.07 5.70
CA ARG A 62 0.24 -14.35 6.23
C ARG A 62 -0.62 -14.90 7.36
N GLU A 63 -1.06 -14.05 8.27
CA GLU A 63 -1.95 -14.46 9.37
C GLU A 63 -3.35 -14.87 8.88
N LEU A 64 -3.78 -14.38 7.71
CA LEU A 64 -4.97 -14.84 7.01
C LEU A 64 -4.78 -16.15 6.22
N GLY A 65 -3.56 -16.71 6.21
CA GLY A 65 -3.26 -17.95 5.52
C GLY A 65 -2.83 -17.81 4.06
N ALA A 66 -2.59 -16.60 3.57
CA ALA A 66 -2.08 -16.39 2.22
C ALA A 66 -0.72 -17.10 2.04
N ARG A 67 -0.54 -17.87 0.95
CA ARG A 67 0.69 -18.63 0.65
C ARG A 67 1.50 -18.04 -0.51
N ARG A 68 0.93 -17.11 -1.25
CA ARG A 68 1.56 -16.43 -2.39
C ARG A 68 2.89 -15.77 -1.99
N PRO A 69 3.91 -15.71 -2.87
CA PRO A 69 5.11 -14.92 -2.62
C PRO A 69 4.76 -13.45 -2.42
N ILE A 70 5.34 -12.80 -1.40
CA ILE A 70 5.17 -11.37 -1.12
C ILE A 70 6.55 -10.72 -1.08
N VAL A 71 6.72 -9.68 -1.89
CA VAL A 71 7.91 -8.83 -1.88
C VAL A 71 7.49 -7.42 -1.52
N GLY A 72 8.03 -6.88 -0.43
CA GLY A 72 7.81 -5.48 -0.04
C GLY A 72 9.07 -4.65 -0.29
N ILE A 73 8.89 -3.44 -0.81
CA ILE A 73 9.96 -2.48 -1.07
C ILE A 73 9.64 -1.17 -0.39
N ASP A 74 10.62 -0.62 0.31
CA ASP A 74 10.56 0.73 0.89
C ASP A 74 11.97 1.33 0.89
N PHE A 75 12.09 2.64 0.72
CA PHE A 75 13.40 3.31 0.74
C PHE A 75 13.98 3.43 2.14
N ASP A 76 13.16 3.36 3.18
CA ASP A 76 13.59 3.50 4.57
C ASP A 76 14.17 2.18 5.09
N VAL A 77 15.49 2.12 5.15
CA VAL A 77 16.24 0.95 5.63
C VAL A 77 15.79 0.53 7.03
N LYS A 78 15.48 1.47 7.94
CA LYS A 78 15.07 1.15 9.32
C LYS A 78 13.69 0.48 9.34
N LYS A 79 12.76 0.93 8.49
CA LYS A 79 11.46 0.29 8.33
C LYS A 79 11.62 -1.13 7.77
N ILE A 80 12.46 -1.30 6.75
CA ILE A 80 12.76 -2.61 6.17
C ILE A 80 13.41 -3.57 7.16
N GLU A 81 14.34 -3.10 7.99
CA GLU A 81 14.91 -3.93 9.06
C GLU A 81 13.85 -4.37 10.06
N ALA A 82 12.93 -3.49 10.45
CA ALA A 82 11.82 -3.85 11.32
C ALA A 82 10.89 -4.87 10.66
N ALA A 83 10.57 -4.69 9.36
CA ALA A 83 9.76 -5.62 8.58
C ALA A 83 10.41 -7.01 8.49
N ARG A 84 11.72 -7.07 8.21
CA ARG A 84 12.48 -8.33 8.15
C ARG A 84 12.48 -9.08 9.49
N ARG A 85 12.72 -8.36 10.60
CA ARG A 85 12.64 -8.97 11.93
C ARG A 85 11.25 -9.49 12.24
N ALA A 86 10.21 -8.71 11.95
CA ALA A 86 8.83 -9.13 12.18
C ALA A 86 8.42 -10.33 11.31
N ALA A 87 8.99 -10.46 10.11
CA ALA A 87 8.74 -11.57 9.19
C ALA A 87 9.63 -12.79 9.44
N ALA A 88 10.54 -12.76 10.42
CA ALA A 88 11.43 -13.89 10.69
C ALA A 88 10.65 -15.20 10.89
N GLY A 89 11.06 -16.24 10.18
CA GLY A 89 10.39 -17.55 10.18
C GLY A 89 9.10 -17.62 9.35
N ARG A 90 8.77 -16.58 8.57
CA ARG A 90 7.67 -16.62 7.60
C ARG A 90 8.22 -16.94 6.21
N GLU A 91 7.74 -18.02 5.63
CA GLU A 91 8.09 -18.40 4.26
C GLU A 91 7.45 -17.47 3.23
N ASN A 92 8.11 -17.31 2.09
CA ASN A 92 7.62 -16.55 0.94
C ASN A 92 7.27 -15.08 1.24
N VAL A 93 7.93 -14.45 2.23
CA VAL A 93 7.84 -13.02 2.51
C VAL A 93 9.25 -12.44 2.50
N GLU A 94 9.47 -11.45 1.65
CA GLU A 94 10.74 -10.77 1.54
C GLU A 94 10.54 -9.25 1.58
N TYR A 95 11.43 -8.56 2.31
CA TYR A 95 11.44 -7.10 2.35
C TYR A 95 12.81 -6.57 1.91
N ARG A 96 12.81 -5.62 0.98
CA ARG A 96 14.03 -5.03 0.38
C ARG A 96 14.01 -3.52 0.54
N ALA A 97 15.15 -2.96 0.95
CA ALA A 97 15.36 -1.52 0.82
C ALA A 97 15.63 -1.20 -0.65
N GLY A 98 14.93 -0.20 -1.17
CA GLY A 98 15.08 0.20 -2.57
C GLY A 98 14.17 1.35 -2.97
N ASP A 99 14.44 1.92 -4.13
CA ASP A 99 13.63 2.97 -4.72
C ASP A 99 12.53 2.35 -5.59
N ILE A 100 11.27 2.65 -5.29
CA ILE A 100 10.12 2.11 -6.03
C ILE A 100 9.98 2.68 -7.45
N ARG A 101 10.75 3.72 -7.80
CA ARG A 101 10.86 4.24 -9.17
C ARG A 101 11.71 3.35 -10.06
N GLU A 102 12.61 2.58 -9.48
CA GLU A 102 13.45 1.65 -10.24
C GLU A 102 12.63 0.47 -10.76
N ARG A 103 12.92 0.07 -11.99
CA ARG A 103 12.23 -1.06 -12.62
C ARG A 103 12.78 -2.39 -12.12
N LEU A 104 11.88 -3.25 -11.69
CA LEU A 104 12.19 -4.57 -11.16
C LEU A 104 11.87 -5.68 -12.18
N ALA A 105 12.55 -6.79 -12.05
CA ALA A 105 12.17 -8.04 -12.71
C ALA A 105 11.05 -8.73 -11.90
N PHE A 106 9.81 -8.25 -12.06
CA PHE A 106 8.64 -8.75 -11.33
C PHE A 106 7.45 -8.96 -12.26
N ARG A 107 6.61 -9.94 -11.89
CA ARG A 107 5.29 -10.22 -12.48
C ARG A 107 4.34 -10.69 -11.39
N GLY A 108 3.17 -10.10 -11.31
CA GLY A 108 2.14 -10.44 -10.33
C GLY A 108 1.21 -9.28 -10.02
N ASP A 109 0.59 -9.34 -8.87
CA ASP A 109 -0.24 -8.24 -8.37
C ASP A 109 0.62 -7.18 -7.70
N VAL A 110 0.17 -5.93 -7.75
CA VAL A 110 0.89 -4.78 -7.19
C VAL A 110 -0.03 -4.01 -6.24
N VAL A 111 0.50 -3.62 -5.10
CA VAL A 111 -0.20 -2.78 -4.13
C VAL A 111 0.61 -1.53 -3.85
N LEU A 112 -0.07 -0.37 -3.81
CA LEU A 112 0.45 0.92 -3.40
C LEU A 112 -0.51 1.51 -2.36
N LEU A 113 -0.08 1.62 -1.12
CA LEU A 113 -0.91 2.15 -0.02
C LEU A 113 -0.31 3.43 0.54
N ASP A 114 -0.95 4.58 0.27
CA ASP A 114 -0.55 5.90 0.80
C ASP A 114 0.89 6.29 0.47
N ILE A 115 1.29 6.12 -0.75
CA ILE A 115 2.69 6.35 -1.14
C ILE A 115 2.87 7.38 -2.25
N LEU A 116 1.91 7.50 -3.17
CA LEU A 116 2.07 8.35 -4.36
C LEU A 116 2.23 9.83 -4.01
N HIS A 117 1.54 10.31 -3.00
CA HIS A 117 1.56 11.71 -2.61
C HIS A 117 2.92 12.23 -2.09
N TYR A 118 3.91 11.35 -1.87
CA TYR A 118 5.28 11.73 -1.53
C TYR A 118 6.16 11.99 -2.76
N PHE A 119 5.64 11.82 -3.96
CA PHE A 119 6.39 11.90 -5.20
C PHE A 119 5.93 13.03 -6.11
N SER A 120 6.82 13.53 -6.96
CA SER A 120 6.47 14.47 -8.03
C SER A 120 5.54 13.81 -9.06
N ASP A 121 4.82 14.61 -9.88
CA ASP A 121 3.97 14.08 -10.95
C ASP A 121 4.75 13.19 -11.91
N ALA A 122 6.01 13.53 -12.19
CA ALA A 122 6.89 12.74 -13.04
C ALA A 122 7.23 11.39 -12.40
N ASP A 123 7.57 11.38 -11.12
CA ASP A 123 7.87 10.15 -10.39
C ASP A 123 6.61 9.28 -10.20
N GLN A 124 5.45 9.88 -9.89
CA GLN A 124 4.17 9.17 -9.83
C GLN A 124 3.88 8.45 -11.15
N ARG A 125 4.12 9.11 -12.28
CA ARG A 125 3.98 8.50 -13.60
C ARG A 125 4.87 7.27 -13.75
N VAL A 126 6.16 7.39 -13.41
CA VAL A 126 7.13 6.28 -13.49
C VAL A 126 6.69 5.10 -12.62
N ILE A 127 6.26 5.38 -11.38
CA ILE A 127 5.79 4.35 -10.43
C ILE A 127 4.56 3.63 -10.99
N LEU A 128 3.57 4.37 -11.51
CA LEU A 128 2.34 3.80 -12.06
C LEU A 128 2.58 3.01 -13.37
N GLU A 129 3.46 3.50 -14.25
CA GLU A 129 3.87 2.76 -15.46
C GLU A 129 4.60 1.46 -15.10
N ASN A 130 5.45 1.47 -14.07
CA ASN A 130 6.09 0.28 -13.54
C ASN A 130 5.05 -0.69 -12.93
N ALA A 131 4.09 -0.20 -12.14
CA ALA A 131 3.01 -1.01 -11.57
C ALA A 131 2.19 -1.69 -12.67
N ALA A 132 1.78 -0.94 -13.71
CA ALA A 132 1.09 -1.50 -14.89
C ALA A 132 1.92 -2.59 -15.59
N HIS A 133 3.23 -2.35 -15.74
CA HIS A 133 4.13 -3.33 -16.34
C HIS A 133 4.25 -4.62 -15.51
N TYR A 134 4.26 -4.53 -14.18
CA TYR A 134 4.33 -5.69 -13.30
C TYR A 134 3.03 -6.50 -13.29
N ALA A 135 1.89 -5.81 -13.39
CA ALA A 135 0.57 -6.42 -13.36
C ALA A 135 0.04 -6.85 -14.74
N ARG A 136 0.81 -6.65 -15.82
CA ARG A 136 0.44 -7.19 -17.12
C ARG A 136 0.25 -8.72 -17.03
N ASP A 137 -0.38 -9.31 -18.01
CA ASP A 137 -0.69 -10.75 -18.04
C ASP A 137 -1.71 -11.18 -16.95
N GLY A 138 -2.74 -10.36 -16.76
CA GLY A 138 -3.86 -10.66 -15.86
C GLY A 138 -3.62 -10.39 -14.37
N GLY A 139 -2.57 -9.64 -14.01
CA GLY A 139 -2.37 -9.15 -12.65
C GLY A 139 -3.26 -7.95 -12.33
N THR A 140 -3.26 -7.56 -11.07
CA THR A 140 -4.06 -6.47 -10.54
C THR A 140 -3.17 -5.40 -9.91
N VAL A 141 -3.48 -4.11 -10.15
CA VAL A 141 -2.89 -2.98 -9.42
C VAL A 141 -3.94 -2.46 -8.44
N ILE A 142 -3.61 -2.49 -7.16
CA ILE A 142 -4.45 -1.97 -6.07
C ILE A 142 -3.79 -0.72 -5.50
N ILE A 143 -4.51 0.39 -5.53
CA ILE A 143 -4.04 1.66 -5.01
C ILE A 143 -5.00 2.14 -3.93
N ARG A 144 -4.49 2.49 -2.77
CA ARG A 144 -5.20 3.30 -1.80
C ARG A 144 -4.49 4.63 -1.68
N GLU A 145 -5.23 5.70 -1.93
CA GLU A 145 -4.65 7.04 -1.92
C GLU A 145 -5.70 8.09 -1.56
N CYS A 146 -5.26 9.19 -0.97
CA CYS A 146 -6.04 10.41 -0.89
C CYS A 146 -6.02 11.08 -2.27
N LEU A 147 -7.19 11.27 -2.86
CA LEU A 147 -7.27 11.94 -4.15
C LEU A 147 -7.49 13.44 -3.98
N ARG A 148 -6.76 14.23 -4.76
CA ARG A 148 -6.94 15.68 -4.83
C ARG A 148 -8.23 16.00 -5.57
N ASP A 149 -9.18 16.60 -4.86
CA ASP A 149 -10.44 17.10 -5.40
C ASP A 149 -10.86 18.41 -4.70
N SER A 150 -12.04 18.93 -5.00
CA SER A 150 -12.57 20.15 -4.38
C SER A 150 -13.27 19.92 -3.03
N SER A 151 -13.29 18.67 -2.51
CA SER A 151 -14.04 18.31 -1.32
C SER A 151 -13.44 18.88 -0.03
N TRP A 152 -14.28 19.04 0.99
CA TRP A 152 -13.82 19.40 2.33
C TRP A 152 -12.96 18.28 2.96
N ARG A 153 -13.19 17.03 2.58
CA ARG A 153 -12.42 15.88 3.04
C ARG A 153 -10.98 15.97 2.58
N TYR A 154 -10.75 16.32 1.31
CA TYR A 154 -9.41 16.56 0.79
C TYR A 154 -8.68 17.66 1.57
N ARG A 155 -9.35 18.79 1.80
CA ARG A 155 -8.75 19.92 2.55
C ARG A 155 -8.31 19.49 3.96
N LEU A 156 -9.15 18.69 4.65
CA LEU A 156 -8.84 18.20 5.99
C LEU A 156 -7.66 17.19 5.96
N THR A 157 -7.66 16.24 5.02
CA THR A 157 -6.56 15.29 4.85
C THR A 157 -5.24 16.02 4.57
N TYR A 158 -5.28 17.03 3.69
CA TYR A 158 -4.11 17.84 3.38
C TYR A 158 -3.53 18.53 4.62
N VAL A 159 -4.36 19.10 5.48
CA VAL A 159 -3.92 19.77 6.71
C VAL A 159 -3.31 18.77 7.69
N GLU A 160 -3.91 17.59 7.85
CA GLU A 160 -3.40 16.57 8.76
C GLU A 160 -2.03 16.03 8.29
N GLU A 161 -1.91 15.67 7.03
CA GLU A 161 -0.64 15.21 6.46
C GLU A 161 0.45 16.29 6.50
N PHE A 162 0.07 17.55 6.27
CA PHE A 162 0.98 18.69 6.40
C PHE A 162 1.50 18.83 7.83
N VAL A 163 0.66 18.67 8.84
CA VAL A 163 1.07 18.70 10.25
C VAL A 163 1.96 17.51 10.57
N ALA A 164 1.62 16.31 10.12
CA ALA A 164 2.40 15.09 10.35
C ALA A 164 3.82 15.19 9.75
N THR A 165 3.95 15.75 8.54
CA THR A 165 5.25 16.01 7.90
C THR A 165 6.06 17.09 8.61
N SER A 166 5.39 18.14 9.10
CA SER A 166 6.04 19.28 9.79
C SER A 166 6.65 18.87 11.15
N ILE A 167 6.12 17.85 11.80
CA ILE A 167 6.63 17.32 13.09
C ILE A 167 7.83 16.37 12.88
N GLY A 168 8.28 16.16 11.62
CA GLY A 168 9.45 15.34 11.31
C GLY A 168 9.19 13.82 11.31
N TRP A 169 7.94 13.41 11.31
CA TRP A 169 7.54 12.01 11.21
C TRP A 169 7.75 11.44 9.80
N LEU A 170 7.73 12.31 8.80
CA LEU A 170 7.92 11.96 7.39
C LEU A 170 9.03 12.85 6.82
N LYS A 171 10.06 12.24 6.24
CA LYS A 171 11.08 12.92 5.46
C LYS A 171 10.60 12.95 4.02
N GLY A 172 10.10 14.06 3.53
CA GLY A 172 9.65 14.17 2.16
C GLY A 172 9.62 15.61 1.69
N GLU A 173 9.65 15.77 0.38
CA GLU A 173 9.34 16.99 -0.31
C GLU A 173 7.83 17.32 -0.13
N ARG A 174 7.42 18.47 -0.65
CA ARG A 174 6.04 18.98 -0.58
C ARG A 174 5.02 17.90 -1.00
N LEU A 175 4.01 17.64 -0.16
CA LEU A 175 2.91 16.71 -0.46
C LEU A 175 2.26 17.02 -1.80
N ASN A 176 2.13 16.02 -2.65
CA ASN A 176 1.59 16.12 -4.00
C ASN A 176 0.56 15.03 -4.26
N PHE A 177 -0.65 15.26 -3.80
CA PHE A 177 -1.73 14.28 -3.96
C PHE A 177 -2.13 14.13 -5.43
N PRO A 178 -2.21 12.90 -5.96
CA PRO A 178 -2.66 12.65 -7.32
C PRO A 178 -4.15 12.95 -7.48
N THR A 179 -4.57 13.15 -8.73
CA THR A 179 -5.99 13.14 -9.09
C THR A 179 -6.39 11.77 -9.63
N LEU A 180 -7.70 11.47 -9.62
CA LEU A 180 -8.20 10.25 -10.25
C LEU A 180 -7.82 10.18 -11.73
N GLU A 181 -7.96 11.33 -12.42
CA GLU A 181 -7.66 11.44 -13.84
C GLU A 181 -6.20 11.14 -14.15
N SER A 182 -5.26 11.61 -13.32
CA SER A 182 -3.82 11.36 -13.53
C SER A 182 -3.48 9.88 -13.41
N ILE A 183 -4.05 9.18 -12.41
CA ILE A 183 -3.85 7.74 -12.23
C ILE A 183 -4.52 6.97 -13.38
N HIS A 184 -5.77 7.33 -13.69
CA HIS A 184 -6.56 6.65 -14.71
C HIS A 184 -5.95 6.79 -16.10
N ALA A 185 -5.44 7.97 -16.47
CA ALA A 185 -4.78 8.21 -17.74
C ALA A 185 -3.57 7.27 -17.99
N ILE A 186 -2.88 6.85 -16.93
CA ILE A 186 -1.72 5.96 -17.05
C ILE A 186 -2.16 4.49 -17.09
N LEU A 187 -3.05 4.08 -16.17
CA LEU A 187 -3.41 2.68 -16.02
C LEU A 187 -4.42 2.21 -17.06
N SER A 188 -5.36 3.05 -17.50
CA SER A 188 -6.36 2.68 -18.52
C SER A 188 -5.75 2.44 -19.91
N THR A 189 -4.65 3.12 -20.25
CA THR A 189 -3.93 2.88 -21.52
C THR A 189 -3.34 1.46 -21.62
N ASN A 190 -3.18 0.78 -20.49
CA ASN A 190 -2.65 -0.56 -20.39
C ASN A 190 -3.74 -1.67 -20.36
N ARG A 191 -4.96 -1.39 -20.83
CA ARG A 191 -6.11 -2.31 -20.89
C ARG A 191 -6.59 -2.85 -19.54
N PHE A 192 -6.44 -2.06 -18.47
CA PHE A 192 -7.00 -2.41 -17.18
C PHE A 192 -8.46 -1.94 -17.08
N GLY A 193 -9.35 -2.82 -16.64
CA GLY A 193 -10.66 -2.46 -16.12
C GLY A 193 -10.49 -1.80 -14.75
N ALA A 194 -11.22 -0.71 -14.49
CA ALA A 194 -11.08 0.04 -13.25
C ALA A 194 -12.33 -0.05 -12.37
N THR A 195 -12.11 -0.28 -11.08
CA THR A 195 -13.11 -0.06 -10.02
C THR A 195 -12.57 1.00 -9.07
N VAL A 196 -13.33 2.06 -8.85
CA VAL A 196 -12.97 3.16 -7.96
C VAL A 196 -14.08 3.34 -6.94
N ARG A 197 -13.73 3.34 -5.67
CA ARG A 197 -14.71 3.57 -4.59
C ARG A 197 -14.11 4.33 -3.42
N PRO A 198 -14.90 5.16 -2.74
CA PRO A 198 -14.46 5.81 -1.51
C PRO A 198 -14.13 4.76 -0.44
N LEU A 199 -13.06 5.01 0.31
CA LEU A 199 -12.63 4.20 1.45
C LEU A 199 -12.61 5.06 2.72
N TRP A 200 -13.70 5.76 2.98
CA TRP A 200 -13.74 6.73 4.08
C TRP A 200 -13.91 6.07 5.45
N GLY A 201 -14.65 4.95 5.52
CA GLY A 201 -14.97 4.29 6.78
C GLY A 201 -15.61 5.28 7.76
N LYS A 202 -15.08 5.30 8.99
CA LYS A 202 -15.44 6.27 10.04
C LYS A 202 -14.47 7.46 10.11
N THR A 203 -13.54 7.58 9.16
CA THR A 203 -12.54 8.64 9.14
C THR A 203 -12.99 9.81 8.26
N PRO A 204 -12.56 11.03 8.55
CA PRO A 204 -12.88 12.20 7.72
C PRO A 204 -12.02 12.29 6.44
N PHE A 205 -11.06 11.39 6.27
CA PHE A 205 -10.06 11.45 5.20
C PHE A 205 -10.62 11.13 3.82
N ASN A 206 -10.05 11.76 2.78
CA ASN A 206 -10.47 11.61 1.39
C ASN A 206 -9.82 10.41 0.69
N ASN A 207 -9.78 9.26 1.37
CA ASN A 207 -9.16 8.06 0.84
C ASN A 207 -10.07 7.34 -0.15
N TYR A 208 -9.47 6.86 -1.22
CA TYR A 208 -10.12 6.02 -2.22
C TYR A 208 -9.37 4.71 -2.40
N LEU A 209 -10.12 3.67 -2.71
CA LEU A 209 -9.60 2.40 -3.19
C LEU A 209 -9.83 2.31 -4.70
N LEU A 210 -8.75 2.16 -5.43
CA LEU A 210 -8.74 1.96 -6.86
C LEU A 210 -8.18 0.56 -7.14
N VAL A 211 -8.92 -0.22 -7.92
CA VAL A 211 -8.52 -1.56 -8.33
C VAL A 211 -8.53 -1.60 -9.85
N TYR A 212 -7.37 -1.85 -10.41
CA TYR A 212 -7.17 -2.00 -11.85
C TYR A 212 -6.80 -3.44 -12.15
N SER A 213 -7.68 -4.16 -12.82
CA SER A 213 -7.46 -5.56 -13.20
C SER A 213 -7.14 -5.65 -14.68
N GLY A 214 -6.02 -6.28 -15.02
CA GLY A 214 -5.64 -6.54 -16.39
C GLY A 214 -6.66 -7.48 -17.06
N ALA A 215 -6.95 -7.24 -18.34
CA ALA A 215 -7.70 -8.21 -19.12
C ALA A 215 -6.89 -9.51 -19.20
N SER A 216 -7.53 -10.64 -18.89
CA SER A 216 -6.98 -11.95 -19.24
C SER A 216 -7.13 -12.09 -20.76
N ASP A 217 -6.05 -12.36 -21.46
CA ASP A 217 -6.07 -12.73 -22.89
C ASP A 217 -6.82 -14.05 -23.10
#